data_888fd90f835478023344594cdf87e969
#
_entry.id   888fd90f835478023344594cdf87e969
#
_cell.length_a   1.000
_cell.length_b   1.000
_cell.length_c   1.000
_cell.angle_alpha   90.00
_cell.angle_beta   90.00
_cell.angle_gamma   90.00
#
_symmetry.space_group_name_H-M   'P 1'
#
loop_
_entity.id
_entity.type
_entity.pdbx_description
1 polymer ?
#
loop_
_entity_poly.entity_id
_entity_poly.type
_entity_poly.pdbx_seq_one_letter_code
_entity_poly.pdbx_strand_id
1 'polypeptide(L)'
;GLEGKGPTPKASDRPNHKAHKFAKAAAKSGSSRPQRPQRRTKASSEMVAGRNSVLEALRADIPVATMYVAGRIDADDRVREALKIAGERGIPILETPRGELDRLTDDAVHQGLAIQVPPYEYAHPSDFVDPQTPGIPLVVALDGITDPRNLGAIIRSVAAFGGHGVVVPARRSVGMTASAWKTSAGAAARIPVAQVSNLNQALKDFKKAGFFVIGLDMDGDVELPDLELASEPLVIVVGSEGKGLSKLVGENCDQIVSVPMSSAVESLNAGIAAGVTLYEVARQRRRGHSRGKFSPREIWRPCMLRPRVCARIVPAG
;
A
#
# COMPACT_ATOMS: atom_id res chain seq x y z
N GLY A 1 -33.51 67.91 -23.32
CA GLY A 1 -34.02 66.61 -23.73
C GLY A 1 -32.99 65.53 -23.60
N LEU A 2 -33.05 64.73 -22.51
CA LEU A 2 -32.31 63.51 -22.39
C LEU A 2 -33.29 62.36 -22.56
N GLU A 3 -33.68 62.12 -23.81
CA GLU A 3 -34.51 60.96 -24.15
C GLU A 3 -33.64 59.86 -24.84
N GLY A 4 -33.77 58.65 -24.39
CA GLY A 4 -33.45 57.45 -25.18
C GLY A 4 -32.08 56.84 -25.08
N LYS A 5 -31.50 56.65 -23.90
CA LYS A 5 -30.46 55.65 -23.77
C LYS A 5 -31.07 54.41 -23.11
N GLY A 6 -31.28 53.41 -23.93
CA GLY A 6 -31.70 52.07 -23.44
C GLY A 6 -30.79 51.48 -22.34
N PRO A 7 -31.21 50.43 -21.64
CA PRO A 7 -30.46 49.89 -20.53
C PRO A 7 -29.02 49.51 -20.94
N THR A 8 -28.07 49.89 -20.11
CA THR A 8 -26.63 49.65 -20.37
C THR A 8 -26.36 48.15 -20.57
N PRO A 9 -25.74 47.73 -21.71
CA PRO A 9 -25.46 46.32 -21.96
C PRO A 9 -24.65 45.70 -20.84
N LYS A 10 -24.89 44.41 -20.55
CA LYS A 10 -24.14 43.65 -19.52
C LYS A 10 -22.64 43.69 -19.84
N ALA A 11 -21.80 43.60 -18.82
CA ALA A 11 -20.35 43.68 -18.95
C ALA A 11 -19.77 42.60 -19.91
N SER A 12 -20.42 41.43 -19.99
CA SER A 12 -20.11 40.34 -20.94
C SER A 12 -20.35 40.72 -22.41
N ASP A 13 -21.22 41.67 -22.68
CA ASP A 13 -21.67 42.01 -24.04
C ASP A 13 -20.91 43.22 -24.63
N ARG A 14 -19.99 43.80 -23.85
CA ARG A 14 -19.18 44.97 -24.27
C ARG A 14 -17.86 44.51 -24.91
N PRO A 15 -17.59 44.77 -26.21
CA PRO A 15 -16.43 44.22 -26.95
C PRO A 15 -15.07 44.48 -26.31
N ASN A 16 -14.91 45.60 -25.59
CA ASN A 16 -13.63 46.01 -24.97
C ASN A 16 -13.54 45.73 -23.47
N HIS A 17 -14.53 45.07 -22.89
CA HIS A 17 -14.52 44.76 -21.47
C HIS A 17 -13.84 43.40 -21.19
N LYS A 18 -13.08 43.29 -20.09
CA LYS A 18 -12.40 42.02 -19.72
C LYS A 18 -13.37 40.83 -19.66
N ALA A 19 -14.59 41.00 -19.16
CA ALA A 19 -15.62 39.98 -19.11
C ALA A 19 -16.03 39.44 -20.50
N HIS A 20 -16.03 40.27 -21.56
CA HIS A 20 -16.27 39.80 -22.92
C HIS A 20 -15.16 38.88 -23.44
N LYS A 21 -13.90 39.18 -23.13
CA LYS A 21 -12.76 38.29 -23.48
C LYS A 21 -12.86 36.94 -22.76
N PHE A 22 -13.27 36.91 -21.49
CA PHE A 22 -13.50 35.69 -20.76
C PHE A 22 -14.69 34.88 -21.27
N ALA A 23 -15.82 35.55 -21.59
CA ALA A 23 -16.99 34.90 -22.18
C ALA A 23 -16.68 34.29 -23.56
N LYS A 24 -15.89 35.00 -24.40
CA LYS A 24 -15.46 34.51 -25.71
C LYS A 24 -14.42 33.37 -25.60
N ALA A 25 -13.57 33.35 -24.56
CA ALA A 25 -12.67 32.28 -24.26
C ALA A 25 -13.43 31.04 -23.78
N ALA A 26 -14.43 31.19 -22.90
CA ALA A 26 -15.31 30.14 -22.43
C ALA A 26 -16.15 29.52 -23.55
N ALA A 27 -16.67 30.33 -24.47
CA ALA A 27 -17.42 29.85 -25.64
C ALA A 27 -16.53 29.08 -26.65
N LYS A 28 -15.23 29.41 -26.76
CA LYS A 28 -14.26 28.63 -27.54
C LYS A 28 -13.82 27.35 -26.87
N SER A 29 -13.95 27.21 -25.55
CA SER A 29 -13.66 25.97 -24.82
C SER A 29 -14.81 24.97 -24.81
N GLY A 30 -15.96 25.31 -25.35
CA GLY A 30 -17.17 24.49 -25.46
C GLY A 30 -17.15 23.45 -26.60
N SER A 31 -16.07 23.32 -27.37
CA SER A 31 -15.89 22.11 -28.20
C SER A 31 -15.38 20.99 -27.31
N SER A 32 -16.21 19.99 -27.13
CA SER A 32 -15.86 18.72 -26.49
C SER A 32 -14.52 18.20 -27.05
N ARG A 33 -13.41 18.54 -26.35
CA ARG A 33 -12.19 17.77 -26.51
C ARG A 33 -12.57 16.34 -26.17
N PRO A 34 -12.29 15.36 -27.06
CA PRO A 34 -12.42 13.98 -26.68
C PRO A 34 -11.56 13.84 -25.42
N GLN A 35 -12.18 13.43 -24.31
CA GLN A 35 -11.46 13.07 -23.10
C GLN A 35 -10.41 12.04 -23.52
N ARG A 36 -9.16 12.49 -23.58
CA ARG A 36 -8.03 11.55 -23.68
C ARG A 36 -8.32 10.52 -22.60
N PRO A 37 -8.40 9.21 -22.94
CA PRO A 37 -8.57 8.19 -21.94
C PRO A 37 -7.50 8.48 -20.91
N GLN A 38 -7.90 8.67 -19.65
CA GLN A 38 -6.97 8.80 -18.55
C GLN A 38 -6.06 7.59 -18.68
N ARG A 39 -4.82 7.85 -19.06
CA ARG A 39 -3.77 6.85 -19.03
C ARG A 39 -3.79 6.35 -17.60
N ARG A 40 -4.45 5.20 -17.38
CA ARG A 40 -4.19 4.40 -16.20
C ARG A 40 -2.68 4.37 -16.14
N THR A 41 -2.10 5.01 -15.12
CA THR A 41 -0.69 4.87 -14.82
C THR A 41 -0.51 3.37 -14.66
N LYS A 42 -0.01 2.70 -15.69
CA LYS A 42 0.43 1.31 -15.58
C LYS A 42 1.43 1.38 -14.43
N ALA A 43 1.13 0.69 -13.33
CA ALA A 43 2.12 0.50 -12.30
C ALA A 43 3.37 0.00 -13.04
N SER A 44 4.46 0.75 -12.96
CA SER A 44 5.69 0.40 -13.66
C SER A 44 6.28 -0.80 -12.95
N SER A 45 6.72 -1.79 -13.71
CA SER A 45 7.54 -2.86 -13.16
C SER A 45 8.80 -2.26 -12.52
N GLU A 46 9.19 -2.78 -11.37
CA GLU A 46 10.43 -2.37 -10.68
C GLU A 46 11.58 -3.24 -11.15
N MET A 47 12.74 -2.63 -11.38
CA MET A 47 13.97 -3.36 -11.69
C MET A 47 14.84 -3.46 -10.43
N VAL A 48 15.28 -4.67 -10.11
CA VAL A 48 16.27 -4.93 -9.05
C VAL A 48 17.57 -5.37 -9.73
N ALA A 49 18.63 -4.62 -9.51
CA ALA A 49 19.92 -4.82 -10.17
C ALA A 49 21.03 -5.19 -9.17
N GLY A 50 22.01 -5.95 -9.66
CA GLY A 50 23.20 -6.37 -8.91
C GLY A 50 23.08 -7.76 -8.28
N ARG A 51 24.21 -8.49 -8.25
CA ARG A 51 24.27 -9.91 -7.86
C ARG A 51 23.70 -10.17 -6.48
N ASN A 52 24.07 -9.37 -5.48
CA ASN A 52 23.58 -9.52 -4.11
C ASN A 52 22.08 -9.20 -4.00
N SER A 53 21.66 -8.08 -4.57
CA SER A 53 20.25 -7.63 -4.49
C SER A 53 19.31 -8.62 -5.17
N VAL A 54 19.71 -9.14 -6.33
CA VAL A 54 18.94 -10.16 -7.08
C VAL A 54 18.85 -11.46 -6.30
N LEU A 55 19.99 -11.97 -5.80
CA LEU A 55 19.99 -13.21 -5.02
C LEU A 55 19.15 -13.10 -3.74
N GLU A 56 19.26 -11.98 -3.01
CA GLU A 56 18.45 -11.73 -1.83
C GLU A 56 16.95 -11.63 -2.16
N ALA A 57 16.60 -10.99 -3.28
CA ALA A 57 15.22 -10.91 -3.74
C ALA A 57 14.65 -12.31 -4.08
N LEU A 58 15.42 -13.14 -4.75
CA LEU A 58 15.03 -14.52 -5.06
C LEU A 58 14.87 -15.39 -3.80
N ARG A 59 15.81 -15.29 -2.85
CA ARG A 59 15.73 -15.98 -1.54
C ARG A 59 14.54 -15.52 -0.70
N ALA A 60 14.14 -14.25 -0.82
CA ALA A 60 12.97 -13.70 -0.16
C ALA A 60 11.64 -14.03 -0.87
N ASP A 61 11.67 -14.87 -1.90
CA ASP A 61 10.53 -15.31 -2.68
C ASP A 61 9.70 -14.16 -3.29
N ILE A 62 10.39 -13.08 -3.69
CA ILE A 62 9.75 -11.94 -4.37
C ILE A 62 9.22 -12.41 -5.72
N PRO A 63 8.02 -11.97 -6.17
CA PRO A 63 7.54 -12.23 -7.52
C PRO A 63 8.49 -11.67 -8.57
N VAL A 64 8.90 -12.49 -9.53
CA VAL A 64 9.80 -12.10 -10.63
C VAL A 64 9.14 -12.46 -11.94
N ALA A 65 8.99 -11.48 -12.82
CA ALA A 65 8.46 -11.68 -14.16
C ALA A 65 9.53 -12.21 -15.11
N THR A 66 10.78 -11.70 -15.00
CA THR A 66 11.89 -12.03 -15.89
C THR A 66 13.22 -11.77 -15.19
N MET A 67 14.19 -12.64 -15.41
CA MET A 67 15.58 -12.45 -15.04
C MET A 67 16.40 -12.10 -16.28
N TYR A 68 17.19 -11.06 -16.21
CA TYR A 68 18.10 -10.60 -17.25
C TYR A 68 19.53 -10.91 -16.86
N VAL A 69 20.26 -11.55 -17.75
CA VAL A 69 21.65 -11.97 -17.54
C VAL A 69 22.51 -11.42 -18.69
N ALA A 70 23.60 -10.73 -18.36
CA ALA A 70 24.53 -10.24 -19.38
C ALA A 70 25.24 -11.40 -20.07
N GLY A 71 25.37 -11.34 -21.39
CA GLY A 71 26.23 -12.26 -22.12
C GLY A 71 27.66 -12.24 -21.57
N ARG A 72 28.28 -13.41 -21.38
CA ARG A 72 29.63 -13.59 -20.81
C ARG A 72 29.77 -13.04 -19.38
N ILE A 73 28.77 -13.26 -18.55
CA ILE A 73 28.86 -12.94 -17.09
C ILE A 73 29.80 -13.95 -16.41
N ASP A 74 30.71 -13.47 -15.56
CA ASP A 74 31.46 -14.36 -14.67
C ASP A 74 30.48 -15.02 -13.68
N ALA A 75 30.33 -16.33 -13.82
CA ALA A 75 29.42 -17.11 -12.97
C ALA A 75 30.08 -17.41 -11.60
N ASP A 76 30.07 -16.43 -10.70
CA ASP A 76 30.39 -16.65 -9.29
C ASP A 76 29.28 -17.47 -8.60
N ASP A 77 29.48 -17.83 -7.33
CA ASP A 77 28.52 -18.65 -6.57
C ASP A 77 27.13 -18.00 -6.48
N ARG A 78 27.09 -16.67 -6.40
CA ARG A 78 25.85 -15.90 -6.33
C ARG A 78 25.04 -15.99 -7.62
N VAL A 79 25.72 -15.86 -8.75
CA VAL A 79 25.09 -15.99 -10.08
C VAL A 79 24.61 -17.43 -10.29
N ARG A 80 25.42 -18.44 -9.93
CA ARG A 80 25.01 -19.85 -10.04
C ARG A 80 23.78 -20.14 -9.20
N GLU A 81 23.74 -19.66 -7.95
CA GLU A 81 22.58 -19.83 -7.06
C GLU A 81 21.35 -19.10 -7.59
N ALA A 82 21.51 -17.86 -8.06
CA ALA A 82 20.40 -17.09 -8.64
C ALA A 82 19.79 -17.79 -9.86
N LEU A 83 20.62 -18.32 -10.77
CA LEU A 83 20.17 -19.08 -11.93
C LEU A 83 19.47 -20.40 -11.53
N LYS A 84 19.98 -21.08 -10.50
CA LYS A 84 19.36 -22.29 -9.96
C LYS A 84 17.95 -21.99 -9.41
N ILE A 85 17.82 -20.98 -8.54
CA ILE A 85 16.51 -20.57 -7.98
C ILE A 85 15.56 -20.16 -9.11
N ALA A 86 16.03 -19.39 -10.09
CA ALA A 86 15.20 -18.98 -11.23
C ALA A 86 14.70 -20.19 -12.03
N GLY A 87 15.55 -21.18 -12.29
CA GLY A 87 15.18 -22.42 -12.95
C GLY A 87 14.16 -23.25 -12.14
N GLU A 88 14.35 -23.41 -10.84
CA GLU A 88 13.45 -24.13 -9.94
C GLU A 88 12.06 -23.44 -9.87
N ARG A 89 12.02 -22.11 -9.95
CA ARG A 89 10.78 -21.31 -9.93
C ARG A 89 10.16 -21.12 -11.33
N GLY A 90 10.77 -21.63 -12.39
CA GLY A 90 10.30 -21.42 -13.76
C GLY A 90 10.32 -19.95 -14.22
N ILE A 91 11.23 -19.13 -13.66
CA ILE A 91 11.37 -17.73 -14.06
C ILE A 91 12.04 -17.64 -15.41
N PRO A 92 11.47 -16.93 -16.42
CA PRO A 92 12.11 -16.73 -17.71
C PRO A 92 13.46 -16.05 -17.55
N ILE A 93 14.51 -16.61 -18.16
CA ILE A 93 15.86 -16.05 -18.15
C ILE A 93 16.17 -15.56 -19.55
N LEU A 94 16.50 -14.27 -19.68
CA LEU A 94 16.85 -13.62 -20.93
C LEU A 94 18.32 -13.19 -20.93
N GLU A 95 19.10 -13.73 -21.87
CA GLU A 95 20.44 -13.20 -22.14
C GLU A 95 20.33 -11.85 -22.83
N THR A 96 21.01 -10.83 -22.29
CA THR A 96 20.82 -9.43 -22.67
C THR A 96 22.19 -8.75 -22.83
N PRO A 97 22.41 -7.95 -23.87
CA PRO A 97 23.61 -7.13 -23.97
C PRO A 97 23.75 -6.17 -22.79
N ARG A 98 24.99 -5.90 -22.32
CA ARG A 98 25.22 -4.98 -21.17
C ARG A 98 24.59 -3.61 -21.37
N GLY A 99 24.72 -3.00 -22.56
CA GLY A 99 24.12 -1.70 -22.84
C GLY A 99 22.57 -1.66 -22.77
N GLU A 100 21.90 -2.80 -22.95
CA GLU A 100 20.47 -2.92 -22.76
C GLU A 100 20.14 -3.10 -21.28
N LEU A 101 20.98 -3.82 -20.53
CA LEU A 101 20.86 -3.89 -19.08
C LEU A 101 21.03 -2.51 -18.43
N ASP A 102 21.99 -1.71 -18.86
CA ASP A 102 22.18 -0.33 -18.40
C ASP A 102 20.87 0.47 -18.57
N ARG A 103 20.25 0.39 -19.75
CA ARG A 103 18.96 1.07 -20.02
C ARG A 103 17.81 0.55 -19.16
N LEU A 104 17.69 -0.77 -18.96
CA LEU A 104 16.62 -1.38 -18.19
C LEU A 104 16.73 -1.04 -16.70
N THR A 105 17.94 -0.80 -16.21
CA THR A 105 18.23 -0.53 -14.81
C THR A 105 18.48 0.94 -14.50
N ASP A 106 18.23 1.85 -15.46
CA ASP A 106 18.53 3.29 -15.34
C ASP A 106 19.99 3.53 -14.89
N ASP A 107 20.94 2.87 -15.56
CA ASP A 107 22.39 2.92 -15.30
C ASP A 107 22.79 2.47 -13.88
N ALA A 108 21.96 1.71 -13.20
CA ALA A 108 22.32 1.14 -11.90
C ALA A 108 23.44 0.09 -12.03
N VAL A 109 24.21 -0.09 -10.94
CA VAL A 109 25.30 -1.07 -10.89
C VAL A 109 24.75 -2.50 -10.90
N HIS A 110 24.39 -3.01 -12.08
CA HIS A 110 23.75 -4.31 -12.26
C HIS A 110 24.72 -5.52 -12.19
N GLN A 111 26.04 -5.33 -12.34
CA GLN A 111 27.04 -6.41 -12.30
C GLN A 111 26.72 -7.60 -13.24
N GLY A 112 25.98 -7.34 -14.31
CA GLY A 112 25.52 -8.32 -15.28
C GLY A 112 24.27 -9.11 -14.90
N LEU A 113 23.58 -8.78 -13.80
CA LEU A 113 22.39 -9.46 -13.33
C LEU A 113 21.30 -8.48 -12.89
N ALA A 114 20.07 -8.67 -13.38
CA ALA A 114 18.92 -7.90 -12.98
C ALA A 114 17.64 -8.77 -13.01
N ILE A 115 16.64 -8.42 -12.24
CA ILE A 115 15.31 -9.02 -12.29
C ILE A 115 14.24 -7.95 -12.41
N GLN A 116 13.19 -8.29 -13.12
CA GLN A 116 11.98 -7.48 -13.23
C GLN A 116 10.93 -7.98 -12.26
N VAL A 117 10.55 -7.12 -11.31
CA VAL A 117 9.45 -7.37 -10.37
C VAL A 117 8.17 -6.85 -11.00
N PRO A 118 7.13 -7.68 -11.15
CA PRO A 118 5.85 -7.23 -11.72
C PRO A 118 5.19 -6.21 -10.80
N PRO A 119 4.33 -5.33 -11.34
CA PRO A 119 3.52 -4.43 -10.53
C PRO A 119 2.69 -5.21 -9.51
N TYR A 120 2.60 -4.68 -8.28
CA TYR A 120 1.74 -5.28 -7.26
C TYR A 120 0.27 -5.04 -7.60
N GLU A 121 -0.53 -6.08 -7.50
CA GLU A 121 -1.98 -6.00 -7.65
C GLU A 121 -2.62 -5.66 -6.31
N TYR A 122 -3.01 -4.38 -6.16
CA TYR A 122 -3.64 -3.91 -4.94
C TYR A 122 -5.07 -4.41 -4.83
N ALA A 123 -5.41 -4.90 -3.62
CA ALA A 123 -6.78 -5.24 -3.25
C ALA A 123 -7.68 -3.99 -3.20
N HIS A 124 -8.99 -4.20 -3.19
CA HIS A 124 -9.94 -3.12 -2.92
C HIS A 124 -10.24 -3.06 -1.42
N PRO A 125 -10.40 -1.87 -0.80
CA PRO A 125 -10.71 -1.76 0.64
C PRO A 125 -11.99 -2.50 1.07
N SER A 126 -12.97 -2.66 0.15
CA SER A 126 -14.19 -3.44 0.41
C SER A 126 -13.94 -4.92 0.68
N ASP A 127 -12.79 -5.45 0.22
CA ASP A 127 -12.46 -6.86 0.43
C ASP A 127 -12.20 -7.16 1.92
N PHE A 128 -11.91 -6.13 2.72
CA PHE A 128 -11.67 -6.24 4.16
C PHE A 128 -12.96 -6.17 5.01
N VAL A 129 -14.07 -5.79 4.41
CA VAL A 129 -15.37 -5.69 5.09
C VAL A 129 -16.31 -6.84 4.75
N ASP A 130 -15.81 -7.90 4.09
CA ASP A 130 -16.60 -9.07 3.75
C ASP A 130 -17.03 -9.81 5.02
N PRO A 131 -18.35 -9.98 5.27
CA PRO A 131 -18.88 -10.72 6.41
C PRO A 131 -18.43 -12.18 6.47
N GLN A 132 -17.95 -12.75 5.38
CA GLN A 132 -17.43 -14.11 5.32
C GLN A 132 -15.96 -14.22 5.76
N THR A 133 -15.31 -13.09 6.06
CA THR A 133 -13.93 -13.08 6.55
C THR A 133 -13.85 -13.79 7.91
N PRO A 134 -13.02 -14.82 8.06
CA PRO A 134 -12.92 -15.56 9.33
C PRO A 134 -12.37 -14.69 10.45
N GLY A 135 -12.96 -14.79 11.62
CA GLY A 135 -12.52 -14.08 12.83
C GLY A 135 -13.02 -12.64 12.92
N ILE A 136 -12.51 -11.90 13.89
CA ILE A 136 -12.85 -10.48 14.08
C ILE A 136 -11.97 -9.64 13.16
N PRO A 137 -12.53 -8.86 12.23
CA PRO A 137 -11.75 -8.08 11.28
C PRO A 137 -10.72 -7.17 11.95
N LEU A 138 -9.50 -7.11 11.40
CA LEU A 138 -8.40 -6.28 11.89
C LEU A 138 -7.59 -5.79 10.70
N VAL A 139 -7.57 -4.49 10.48
CA VAL A 139 -6.91 -3.83 9.35
C VAL A 139 -5.93 -2.80 9.88
N VAL A 140 -4.79 -2.63 9.22
CA VAL A 140 -3.85 -1.54 9.51
C VAL A 140 -3.88 -0.53 8.38
N ALA A 141 -4.07 0.73 8.69
CA ALA A 141 -4.03 1.84 7.74
C ALA A 141 -2.80 2.71 7.98
N LEU A 142 -2.12 3.15 6.92
CA LEU A 142 -0.89 3.92 7.02
C LEU A 142 -1.15 5.38 6.64
N ASP A 143 -0.72 6.31 7.50
CA ASP A 143 -0.82 7.74 7.26
C ASP A 143 0.56 8.37 7.09
N GLY A 144 0.97 8.60 5.85
CA GLY A 144 2.22 9.29 5.53
C GLY A 144 3.50 8.47 5.76
N ILE A 145 3.41 7.16 5.85
CA ILE A 145 4.59 6.28 5.90
C ILE A 145 5.21 6.18 4.50
N THR A 146 6.51 6.46 4.39
CA THR A 146 7.23 6.53 3.11
C THR A 146 8.33 5.47 2.98
N ASP A 147 8.79 4.87 4.07
CA ASP A 147 9.80 3.81 4.03
C ASP A 147 9.17 2.44 3.71
N PRO A 148 9.56 1.79 2.60
CA PRO A 148 9.06 0.47 2.23
C PRO A 148 9.42 -0.63 3.25
N ARG A 149 10.47 -0.45 4.04
CA ARG A 149 10.83 -1.39 5.11
C ARG A 149 9.79 -1.39 6.23
N ASN A 150 9.26 -0.22 6.58
CA ASN A 150 8.16 -0.12 7.55
C ASN A 150 6.89 -0.81 7.02
N LEU A 151 6.53 -0.59 5.76
CA LEU A 151 5.40 -1.29 5.15
C LEU A 151 5.58 -2.81 5.21
N GLY A 152 6.74 -3.32 4.81
CA GLY A 152 7.04 -4.76 4.87
C GLY A 152 6.97 -5.32 6.30
N ALA A 153 7.53 -4.62 7.29
CA ALA A 153 7.48 -5.02 8.70
C ALA A 153 6.04 -5.04 9.25
N ILE A 154 5.22 -4.04 8.86
CA ILE A 154 3.81 -3.98 9.23
C ILE A 154 3.03 -5.15 8.62
N ILE A 155 3.20 -5.43 7.32
CA ILE A 155 2.57 -6.58 6.65
C ILE A 155 2.94 -7.89 7.36
N ARG A 156 4.21 -8.05 7.73
CA ARG A 156 4.69 -9.22 8.48
C ARG A 156 4.02 -9.34 9.85
N SER A 157 3.87 -8.23 10.56
CA SER A 157 3.19 -8.18 11.86
C SER A 157 1.70 -8.47 11.74
N VAL A 158 1.03 -7.92 10.71
CA VAL A 158 -0.38 -8.23 10.39
C VAL A 158 -0.57 -9.72 10.18
N ALA A 159 0.30 -10.36 9.40
CA ALA A 159 0.28 -11.82 9.20
C ALA A 159 0.52 -12.61 10.50
N ALA A 160 1.46 -12.16 11.34
CA ALA A 160 1.82 -12.84 12.58
C ALA A 160 0.71 -12.79 13.65
N PHE A 161 -0.05 -11.70 13.68
CA PHE A 161 -1.04 -11.44 14.72
C PHE A 161 -2.50 -11.56 14.25
N GLY A 162 -2.73 -12.18 13.08
CA GLY A 162 -4.07 -12.50 12.60
C GLY A 162 -4.85 -11.29 12.07
N GLY A 163 -4.15 -10.28 11.56
CA GLY A 163 -4.77 -9.19 10.81
C GLY A 163 -5.15 -9.61 9.39
N HIS A 164 -6.06 -8.85 8.78
CA HIS A 164 -6.71 -9.20 7.51
C HIS A 164 -6.16 -8.42 6.32
N GLY A 165 -5.52 -7.28 6.54
CA GLY A 165 -4.95 -6.49 5.46
C GLY A 165 -4.32 -5.17 5.89
N VAL A 166 -3.72 -4.50 4.91
CA VAL A 166 -3.10 -3.19 5.08
C VAL A 166 -3.67 -2.22 4.06
N VAL A 167 -3.93 -0.99 4.46
CA VAL A 167 -4.41 0.10 3.59
C VAL A 167 -3.33 1.18 3.48
N VAL A 168 -2.98 1.53 2.25
CA VAL A 168 -1.98 2.57 1.98
C VAL A 168 -2.58 3.67 1.08
N PRO A 169 -2.26 4.95 1.32
CA PRO A 169 -2.61 6.02 0.39
C PRO A 169 -1.86 5.87 -0.94
N ALA A 170 -2.51 6.22 -2.05
CA ALA A 170 -1.89 6.23 -3.38
C ALA A 170 -0.88 7.37 -3.57
N ARG A 171 -0.91 8.38 -2.70
CA ARG A 171 -0.04 9.56 -2.77
C ARG A 171 0.60 9.82 -1.41
N ARG A 172 1.86 10.30 -1.42
CA ARG A 172 2.63 10.64 -0.22
C ARG A 172 2.78 9.47 0.76
N SER A 173 2.78 8.26 0.22
CA SER A 173 2.96 7.03 0.96
C SER A 173 3.78 6.05 0.13
N VAL A 174 4.34 5.07 0.81
CA VAL A 174 5.05 3.97 0.17
C VAL A 174 4.08 3.03 -0.55
N GLY A 175 4.52 2.49 -1.69
CA GLY A 175 3.87 1.37 -2.37
C GLY A 175 4.59 0.05 -2.12
N MET A 176 4.02 -1.03 -2.68
CA MET A 176 4.62 -2.36 -2.65
C MET A 176 5.81 -2.43 -3.62
N THR A 177 6.98 -2.21 -3.08
CA THR A 177 8.28 -2.31 -3.78
C THR A 177 8.98 -3.63 -3.45
N ALA A 178 10.04 -3.97 -4.17
CA ALA A 178 10.90 -5.11 -3.87
C ALA A 178 11.42 -5.09 -2.41
N SER A 179 11.72 -3.90 -1.87
CA SER A 179 12.14 -3.73 -0.49
C SER A 179 11.02 -4.08 0.51
N ALA A 180 9.78 -3.68 0.23
CA ALA A 180 8.62 -4.03 1.06
C ALA A 180 8.36 -5.54 1.00
N TRP A 181 8.42 -6.15 -0.18
CA TRP A 181 8.35 -7.59 -0.36
C TRP A 181 9.39 -8.33 0.49
N LYS A 182 10.67 -7.94 0.36
CA LYS A 182 11.77 -8.54 1.11
C LYS A 182 11.54 -8.48 2.62
N THR A 183 11.20 -7.29 3.13
CA THR A 183 11.01 -7.07 4.58
C THR A 183 9.78 -7.80 5.11
N SER A 184 8.77 -8.04 4.28
CA SER A 184 7.57 -8.80 4.67
C SER A 184 7.85 -10.29 4.89
N ALA A 185 9.01 -10.80 4.47
CA ALA A 185 9.41 -12.21 4.60
C ALA A 185 8.31 -13.19 4.12
N GLY A 186 7.80 -12.97 2.92
CA GLY A 186 6.75 -13.79 2.30
C GLY A 186 5.31 -13.48 2.78
N ALA A 187 5.13 -12.63 3.79
CA ALA A 187 3.80 -12.27 4.28
C ALA A 187 2.97 -11.50 3.24
N ALA A 188 3.60 -10.72 2.38
CA ALA A 188 2.92 -9.94 1.33
C ALA A 188 2.21 -10.81 0.27
N ALA A 189 2.58 -12.09 0.14
CA ALA A 189 1.85 -13.04 -0.71
C ALA A 189 0.50 -13.48 -0.11
N ARG A 190 0.31 -13.29 1.20
CA ARG A 190 -0.85 -13.78 1.94
C ARG A 190 -1.72 -12.65 2.50
N ILE A 191 -1.13 -11.54 2.86
CA ILE A 191 -1.82 -10.37 3.41
C ILE A 191 -2.04 -9.37 2.28
N PRO A 192 -3.29 -9.12 1.91
CA PRO A 192 -3.60 -8.17 0.85
C PRO A 192 -3.30 -6.73 1.31
N VAL A 193 -2.77 -5.95 0.38
CA VAL A 193 -2.58 -4.50 0.56
C VAL A 193 -3.55 -3.78 -0.37
N ALA A 194 -4.38 -2.91 0.19
CA ALA A 194 -5.28 -2.06 -0.59
C ALA A 194 -4.70 -0.67 -0.75
N GLN A 195 -4.90 -0.06 -1.91
CA GLN A 195 -4.48 1.30 -2.18
C GLN A 195 -5.68 2.23 -2.31
N VAL A 196 -5.69 3.33 -1.56
CA VAL A 196 -6.79 4.29 -1.54
C VAL A 196 -6.35 5.68 -2.00
N SER A 197 -7.19 6.35 -2.77
CA SER A 197 -6.94 7.73 -3.20
C SER A 197 -7.10 8.75 -2.05
N ASN A 198 -7.96 8.45 -1.09
CA ASN A 198 -8.27 9.28 0.07
C ASN A 198 -8.43 8.41 1.32
N LEU A 199 -7.45 8.48 2.22
CA LEU A 199 -7.45 7.71 3.46
C LEU A 199 -8.63 8.10 4.36
N ASN A 200 -8.93 9.37 4.52
CA ASN A 200 -10.04 9.83 5.35
C ASN A 200 -11.39 9.28 4.88
N GLN A 201 -11.59 9.21 3.57
CA GLN A 201 -12.82 8.62 3.02
C GLN A 201 -12.86 7.12 3.30
N ALA A 202 -11.75 6.41 3.12
CA ALA A 202 -11.66 4.99 3.42
C ALA A 202 -11.96 4.69 4.91
N LEU A 203 -11.43 5.49 5.84
CA LEU A 203 -11.75 5.36 7.27
C LEU A 203 -13.24 5.55 7.56
N LYS A 204 -13.87 6.56 6.94
CA LYS A 204 -15.33 6.76 7.06
C LYS A 204 -16.13 5.59 6.51
N ASP A 205 -15.67 4.98 5.43
CA ASP A 205 -16.36 3.84 4.83
C ASP A 205 -16.19 2.56 5.69
N PHE A 206 -15.03 2.36 6.34
CA PHE A 206 -14.84 1.33 7.36
C PHE A 206 -15.77 1.54 8.56
N LYS A 207 -15.90 2.78 9.06
CA LYS A 207 -16.83 3.10 10.17
C LYS A 207 -18.29 2.78 9.81
N LYS A 208 -18.73 3.11 8.58
CA LYS A 208 -20.06 2.74 8.09
C LYS A 208 -20.27 1.23 8.00
N ALA A 209 -19.19 0.48 7.77
CA ALA A 209 -19.20 -0.98 7.76
C ALA A 209 -19.11 -1.62 9.17
N GLY A 210 -19.14 -0.81 10.24
CA GLY A 210 -19.14 -1.28 11.63
C GLY A 210 -17.75 -1.45 12.25
N PHE A 211 -16.70 -0.91 11.64
CA PHE A 211 -15.38 -0.89 12.26
C PHE A 211 -15.20 0.31 13.17
N PHE A 212 -14.50 0.12 14.27
CA PHE A 212 -13.89 1.19 15.01
C PHE A 212 -12.54 1.56 14.44
N VAL A 213 -12.14 2.82 14.57
CA VAL A 213 -10.86 3.35 14.07
C VAL A 213 -10.06 3.90 15.23
N ILE A 214 -8.90 3.33 15.50
CA ILE A 214 -7.97 3.87 16.48
C ILE A 214 -6.75 4.43 15.77
N GLY A 215 -6.24 5.56 16.28
CA GLY A 215 -5.01 6.17 15.82
C GLY A 215 -3.89 5.98 16.84
N LEU A 216 -2.67 5.67 16.39
CA LEU A 216 -1.52 5.58 17.28
C LEU A 216 -0.82 6.94 17.36
N ASP A 217 -0.76 7.49 18.57
CA ASP A 217 -0.02 8.71 18.88
C ASP A 217 0.53 8.64 20.30
N MET A 218 1.58 9.42 20.59
CA MET A 218 2.19 9.45 21.93
C MET A 218 1.28 10.12 22.94
N ASP A 219 0.52 11.13 22.50
CA ASP A 219 -0.41 11.91 23.33
C ASP A 219 -1.83 11.28 23.30
N GLY A 220 -1.92 9.95 23.23
CA GLY A 220 -3.20 9.23 23.18
C GLY A 220 -3.95 9.31 24.51
N ASP A 221 -5.28 9.45 24.41
CA ASP A 221 -6.19 9.51 25.57
C ASP A 221 -6.33 8.15 26.27
N VAL A 222 -6.01 7.05 25.58
CA VAL A 222 -6.12 5.68 26.07
C VAL A 222 -4.78 4.98 25.95
N GLU A 223 -4.32 4.35 27.03
CA GLU A 223 -3.15 3.47 26.94
C GLU A 223 -3.51 2.13 26.29
N LEU A 224 -2.60 1.61 25.48
CA LEU A 224 -2.82 0.37 24.72
C LEU A 224 -3.27 -0.84 25.56
N PRO A 225 -2.80 -1.06 26.79
CA PRO A 225 -3.30 -2.14 27.65
C PRO A 225 -4.79 -2.00 28.01
N ASP A 226 -5.32 -0.78 28.03
CA ASP A 226 -6.70 -0.44 28.43
C ASP A 226 -7.63 -0.28 27.22
N LEU A 227 -7.19 -0.69 26.03
CA LEU A 227 -7.97 -0.60 24.81
C LEU A 227 -9.17 -1.56 24.83
N GLU A 228 -10.36 -1.06 25.14
CA GLU A 228 -11.60 -1.86 25.17
C GLU A 228 -12.06 -2.29 23.77
N LEU A 229 -11.76 -1.49 22.72
CA LEU A 229 -12.14 -1.75 21.33
C LEU A 229 -11.38 -2.91 20.68
N ALA A 230 -10.43 -3.53 21.37
CA ALA A 230 -9.64 -4.64 20.83
C ALA A 230 -10.49 -5.84 20.37
N SER A 231 -11.67 -6.04 20.99
CA SER A 231 -12.56 -7.17 20.69
C SER A 231 -13.56 -6.88 19.56
N GLU A 232 -13.52 -5.70 18.97
CA GLU A 232 -14.40 -5.25 17.90
C GLU A 232 -13.70 -5.30 16.53
N PRO A 233 -14.45 -5.23 15.41
CA PRO A 233 -13.85 -4.95 14.11
C PRO A 233 -13.05 -3.65 14.16
N LEU A 234 -11.75 -3.70 13.82
CA LEU A 234 -10.82 -2.62 14.14
C LEU A 234 -9.95 -2.22 12.97
N VAL A 235 -9.81 -0.91 12.77
CA VAL A 235 -8.75 -0.30 11.94
C VAL A 235 -7.76 0.39 12.86
N ILE A 236 -6.50 0.00 12.78
CA ILE A 236 -5.37 0.66 13.47
C ILE A 236 -4.71 1.60 12.48
N VAL A 237 -4.71 2.90 12.77
CA VAL A 237 -4.02 3.89 11.94
C VAL A 237 -2.65 4.19 12.52
N VAL A 238 -1.61 4.02 11.68
CA VAL A 238 -0.22 4.26 12.05
C VAL A 238 0.27 5.49 11.31
N GLY A 239 0.67 6.50 12.04
CA GLY A 239 1.19 7.76 11.53
C GLY A 239 2.65 7.69 11.10
N SER A 240 3.11 8.76 10.44
CA SER A 240 4.51 8.90 10.01
C SER A 240 5.44 9.12 11.19
N GLU A 241 6.69 8.67 11.06
CA GLU A 241 7.74 8.91 12.05
C GLU A 241 7.96 10.42 12.24
N GLY A 242 7.98 10.86 13.48
CA GLY A 242 8.22 12.25 13.90
C GLY A 242 7.05 13.23 13.74
N LYS A 243 6.07 12.94 12.85
CA LYS A 243 4.88 13.81 12.68
C LYS A 243 3.60 13.19 13.22
N GLY A 244 3.62 11.89 13.52
CA GLY A 244 2.42 11.18 13.96
C GLY A 244 1.32 11.14 12.91
N LEU A 245 0.09 11.22 13.36
CA LEU A 245 -1.10 11.23 12.51
C LEU A 245 -1.34 12.63 11.92
N SER A 246 -1.81 12.68 10.67
CA SER A 246 -2.31 13.94 10.13
C SER A 246 -3.58 14.37 10.87
N LYS A 247 -3.78 15.69 11.04
CA LYS A 247 -4.90 16.25 11.81
C LYS A 247 -6.25 15.66 11.42
N LEU A 248 -6.56 15.63 10.12
CA LEU A 248 -7.84 15.10 9.63
C LEU A 248 -7.99 13.59 9.86
N VAL A 249 -6.91 12.84 9.88
CA VAL A 249 -6.94 11.41 10.20
C VAL A 249 -7.19 11.22 11.70
N GLY A 250 -6.51 11.98 12.55
CA GLY A 250 -6.76 11.97 14.00
C GLY A 250 -8.20 12.31 14.35
N GLU A 251 -8.78 13.34 13.72
CA GLU A 251 -10.21 13.72 13.90
C GLU A 251 -11.20 12.64 13.44
N ASN A 252 -10.80 11.73 12.55
CA ASN A 252 -11.62 10.61 12.10
C ASN A 252 -11.46 9.34 12.96
N CYS A 253 -10.49 9.30 13.87
CA CYS A 253 -10.33 8.20 14.82
C CYS A 253 -11.41 8.25 15.89
N ASP A 254 -11.84 7.09 16.38
CA ASP A 254 -12.76 6.98 17.51
C ASP A 254 -12.02 7.11 18.85
N GLN A 255 -10.75 6.67 18.87
CA GLN A 255 -9.83 6.82 19.99
C GLN A 255 -8.41 7.07 19.47
N ILE A 256 -7.66 7.84 20.23
CA ILE A 256 -6.20 7.96 20.06
C ILE A 256 -5.54 7.15 21.17
N VAL A 257 -4.67 6.22 20.76
CA VAL A 257 -4.09 5.22 21.64
C VAL A 257 -2.59 5.42 21.74
N SER A 258 -2.07 5.48 22.95
CA SER A 258 -0.64 5.55 23.22
C SER A 258 -0.08 4.19 23.62
N VAL A 259 1.15 3.92 23.20
CA VAL A 259 1.93 2.78 23.67
C VAL A 259 2.71 3.24 24.89
N PRO A 260 2.49 2.67 26.09
CA PRO A 260 3.23 3.07 27.28
C PRO A 260 4.73 2.83 27.10
N MET A 261 5.53 3.88 27.29
CA MET A 261 6.98 3.83 27.14
C MET A 261 7.68 4.47 28.34
N SER A 262 8.93 4.08 28.58
CA SER A 262 9.78 4.81 29.53
C SER A 262 10.18 6.14 28.92
N SER A 263 10.44 7.14 29.76
CA SER A 263 10.82 8.50 29.37
C SER A 263 12.16 8.61 28.62
N ALA A 264 12.85 7.50 28.38
CA ALA A 264 14.16 7.48 27.72
C ALA A 264 14.06 7.56 26.18
N VAL A 265 12.87 7.38 25.58
CA VAL A 265 12.66 7.35 24.15
C VAL A 265 11.42 8.18 23.81
N GLU A 266 11.56 9.12 22.86
CA GLU A 266 10.47 10.01 22.46
C GLU A 266 9.44 9.34 21.52
N SER A 267 9.83 8.34 20.74
CA SER A 267 8.92 7.66 19.81
C SER A 267 9.41 6.27 19.42
N LEU A 268 8.49 5.42 18.99
CA LEU A 268 8.79 4.13 18.37
C LEU A 268 8.83 4.25 16.84
N ASN A 269 9.65 3.42 16.21
CA ASN A 269 9.53 3.18 14.76
C ASN A 269 8.12 2.71 14.43
N ALA A 270 7.55 3.18 13.30
CA ALA A 270 6.18 2.90 12.89
C ALA A 270 5.86 1.40 12.76
N GLY A 271 6.80 0.61 12.24
CA GLY A 271 6.67 -0.85 12.15
C GLY A 271 6.63 -1.52 13.51
N ILE A 272 7.42 -1.03 14.48
CA ILE A 272 7.45 -1.52 15.86
C ILE A 272 6.16 -1.16 16.57
N ALA A 273 5.71 0.11 16.49
CA ALA A 273 4.46 0.56 17.09
C ALA A 273 3.26 -0.27 16.60
N ALA A 274 3.17 -0.49 15.29
CA ALA A 274 2.16 -1.37 14.69
C ALA A 274 2.27 -2.80 15.22
N GLY A 275 3.47 -3.36 15.31
CA GLY A 275 3.70 -4.73 15.80
C GLY A 275 3.27 -4.92 17.25
N VAL A 276 3.62 -3.99 18.14
CA VAL A 276 3.24 -4.01 19.56
C VAL A 276 1.71 -3.91 19.71
N THR A 277 1.08 -3.01 18.97
CA THR A 277 -0.37 -2.83 19.00
C THR A 277 -1.11 -4.06 18.48
N LEU A 278 -0.67 -4.62 17.36
CA LEU A 278 -1.24 -5.85 16.80
C LEU A 278 -1.10 -7.03 17.76
N TYR A 279 0.05 -7.17 18.42
CA TYR A 279 0.26 -8.20 19.44
C TYR A 279 -0.72 -8.04 20.60
N GLU A 280 -0.88 -6.82 21.12
CA GLU A 280 -1.77 -6.56 22.23
C GLU A 280 -3.23 -6.84 21.88
N VAL A 281 -3.70 -6.38 20.72
CA VAL A 281 -5.05 -6.70 20.23
C VAL A 281 -5.25 -8.22 20.10
N ALA A 282 -4.29 -8.93 19.51
CA ALA A 282 -4.34 -10.39 19.41
C ALA A 282 -4.33 -11.08 20.78
N ARG A 283 -3.59 -10.56 21.76
CA ARG A 283 -3.54 -11.05 23.13
C ARG A 283 -4.88 -10.89 23.84
N GLN A 284 -5.50 -9.71 23.72
CA GLN A 284 -6.81 -9.43 24.33
C GLN A 284 -7.90 -10.31 23.71
N ARG A 285 -7.95 -10.42 22.39
CA ARG A 285 -8.88 -11.30 21.65
C ARG A 285 -8.79 -12.76 22.12
N ARG A 286 -7.56 -13.27 22.33
CA ARG A 286 -7.37 -14.63 22.89
C ARG A 286 -7.89 -14.80 24.31
N ARG A 287 -7.72 -13.80 25.19
CA ARG A 287 -8.22 -13.84 26.56
C ARG A 287 -9.76 -13.76 26.62
N GLY A 288 -10.40 -13.01 25.74
CA GLY A 288 -11.85 -12.97 25.60
C GLY A 288 -12.44 -14.33 25.19
N HIS A 289 -11.75 -15.07 24.33
CA HIS A 289 -12.19 -16.40 23.87
C HIS A 289 -11.97 -17.50 24.91
N SER A 290 -11.01 -17.39 25.82
CA SER A 290 -10.79 -18.38 26.87
C SER A 290 -11.87 -18.35 27.97
N ARG A 291 -12.70 -17.32 28.02
CA ARG A 291 -13.90 -17.24 28.88
C ARG A 291 -15.17 -17.81 28.22
N GLY A 292 -15.18 -18.03 26.91
CA GLY A 292 -16.24 -18.68 26.15
C GLY A 292 -15.69 -19.87 25.37
N LYS A 293 -16.31 -21.04 25.44
CA LYS A 293 -15.90 -22.32 24.86
C LYS A 293 -15.66 -22.27 23.35
N PHE A 294 -14.51 -21.74 22.89
CA PHE A 294 -14.06 -21.86 21.51
C PHE A 294 -12.63 -22.42 21.46
N SER A 295 -12.38 -23.35 20.54
CA SER A 295 -11.11 -24.05 20.39
C SER A 295 -10.00 -23.13 19.85
N PRO A 296 -8.74 -23.16 20.38
CA PRO A 296 -7.63 -22.38 19.87
C PRO A 296 -7.26 -22.65 18.41
N ARG A 297 -7.75 -23.72 17.81
CA ARG A 297 -7.47 -24.11 16.41
C ARG A 297 -8.26 -23.32 15.38
N GLU A 298 -9.33 -22.64 15.76
CA GLU A 298 -10.18 -21.85 14.84
C GLU A 298 -9.66 -20.42 14.64
N ILE A 299 -8.85 -19.90 15.57
CA ILE A 299 -8.28 -18.55 15.54
C ILE A 299 -7.14 -18.44 14.51
N TRP A 300 -6.47 -19.57 14.19
CA TRP A 300 -5.30 -19.62 13.33
C TRP A 300 -5.53 -20.32 12.00
N ARG A 301 -6.74 -20.31 11.48
CA ARG A 301 -6.87 -20.61 10.05
C ARG A 301 -6.31 -19.40 9.29
N PRO A 302 -5.13 -19.52 8.65
CA PRO A 302 -4.69 -18.49 7.73
C PRO A 302 -5.81 -18.29 6.73
N CYS A 303 -6.15 -17.03 6.47
CA CYS A 303 -7.05 -16.67 5.39
C CYS A 303 -6.41 -17.20 4.10
N MET A 304 -6.69 -18.45 3.77
CA MET A 304 -6.43 -19.00 2.46
C MET A 304 -7.53 -18.41 1.57
N LEU A 305 -7.33 -17.15 1.18
CA LEU A 305 -7.97 -16.64 -0.03
C LEU A 305 -7.69 -17.68 -1.10
N ARG A 306 -8.74 -18.34 -1.57
CA ARG A 306 -8.66 -19.25 -2.70
C ARG A 306 -7.88 -18.54 -3.79
N PRO A 307 -6.93 -19.20 -4.46
CA PRO A 307 -6.20 -18.61 -5.57
C PRO A 307 -7.18 -18.37 -6.72
N ARG A 308 -7.87 -17.25 -6.69
CA ARG A 308 -8.58 -16.72 -7.85
C ARG A 308 -7.69 -15.68 -8.49
N VAL A 309 -6.61 -16.08 -9.06
CA VAL A 309 -5.93 -15.41 -10.17
C VAL A 309 -4.60 -16.13 -10.42
N CYS A 310 -4.70 -17.34 -10.91
CA CYS A 310 -3.65 -17.94 -11.72
C CYS A 310 -4.30 -18.97 -12.63
N ALA A 311 -4.95 -18.52 -13.69
CA ALA A 311 -5.18 -19.30 -14.91
C ALA A 311 -6.03 -18.49 -15.90
N ARG A 312 -5.40 -17.71 -16.72
CA ARG A 312 -5.75 -17.53 -18.14
C ARG A 312 -4.53 -16.97 -18.87
N ILE A 313 -3.54 -17.82 -19.02
CA ILE A 313 -2.70 -17.73 -20.21
C ILE A 313 -3.50 -18.41 -21.29
N VAL A 314 -4.11 -17.62 -22.18
CA VAL A 314 -4.69 -18.09 -23.44
C VAL A 314 -3.50 -18.29 -24.36
N PRO A 315 -3.21 -19.48 -24.90
CA PRO A 315 -2.27 -19.62 -25.99
C PRO A 315 -2.90 -19.00 -27.24
N ALA A 316 -2.22 -18.03 -27.84
CA ALA A 316 -2.50 -17.58 -29.18
C ALA A 316 -2.17 -18.74 -30.13
N GLY A 317 -3.20 -19.23 -30.85
CA GLY A 317 -3.04 -20.00 -32.06
C GLY A 317 -2.73 -19.07 -33.24
#